data_42f0cf87fe9aaa1932e9e83bdbfef511
#
_entry.id   42f0cf87fe9aaa1932e9e83bdbfef511
#
_cell.length_a   1.000
_cell.length_b   1.000
_cell.length_c   1.000
_cell.angle_alpha   90.00
_cell.angle_beta   90.00
_cell.angle_gamma   90.00
#
_symmetry.space_group_name_H-M   'P 1'
#
loop_
_entity.id
_entity.type
_entity.pdbx_description
1 polymer ?
#
loop_
_entity_poly.entity_id
_entity_poly.type
_entity_poly.pdbx_seq_one_letter_code
_entity_poly.pdbx_strand_id
1 'polypeptide(L)'
;KLWERLSPILGANRRRVGLAFLCLLVAKAGLLCIPFLLKALVDGLDTSADQLALQVVLLLVVAYGAARLSNTLFGELRDTLFGRVTEKAMHSIGLQTFRHVHSLDIDYHLNRRTGGLARDIERGTNGISFLLRFFIFNIAPTLFEIAMVAILLLINYGAEYAGVIVVAVFLYGSFSFRATRWRTQYVREVNAADSESNNRAVDSLLNYETVKYFNNETYEAERYDVSLDVWEQARRKNRLSLFALNGGQALIIAASQTLMLGMAAVSVSEGSMTLGDFILVNQFMLQLFIPLGFLGFVYREIKGAMANIERLFGVLEEAPSLQGAPTDKALSVTAGQIRFADVGFAYAPGNPVLKQFNMTIAGGETVALVGASGAGKSTLSKLLFRFYDPTEGAVEIDGTDIRSVSLDSVRRAIAVVPQDCVLFNDTLRENIRYGRPTATDDEVEQAIEAAFLGDVIERLPDGLESVVGERGFKLSGGERQRVSIARAVLKDAPILVFDEATSSLDSHSEQAVMSAFRALAGRHTALVIAHRLSTVVDADRIVVIEHGAVVEEGTHQDLLAASGQYAELWRI
;
A
#
# COMPACT_ATOMS: atom_id res chain seq x y z
N LYS A 1 16.74 7.32 8.72
CA LYS A 1 15.29 7.09 8.68
C LYS A 1 14.93 5.60 8.70
N LEU A 2 15.38 4.76 7.70
CA LEU A 2 15.07 3.32 7.67
C LEU A 2 15.58 2.59 8.92
N TRP A 3 16.83 2.86 9.31
CA TRP A 3 17.45 2.26 10.48
C TRP A 3 16.78 2.67 11.80
N GLU A 4 16.36 3.91 11.93
CA GLU A 4 15.63 4.43 13.11
C GLU A 4 14.32 3.69 13.35
N ARG A 5 13.62 3.33 12.26
CA ARG A 5 12.35 2.58 12.34
C ARG A 5 12.55 1.07 12.51
N LEU A 6 13.65 0.51 11.98
CA LEU A 6 13.94 -0.91 12.07
C LEU A 6 14.66 -1.29 13.36
N SER A 7 15.49 -0.41 13.93
CA SER A 7 16.27 -0.71 15.14
C SER A 7 15.42 -1.12 16.35
N PRO A 8 14.24 -0.54 16.63
CA PRO A 8 13.39 -1.01 17.72
C PRO A 8 12.86 -2.43 17.51
N ILE A 9 12.52 -2.77 16.25
CA ILE A 9 11.97 -4.09 15.88
C ILE A 9 13.07 -5.16 16.00
N LEU A 10 14.27 -4.86 15.50
CA LEU A 10 15.44 -5.73 15.63
C LEU A 10 15.84 -5.90 17.10
N GLY A 11 15.82 -4.81 17.87
CA GLY A 11 16.10 -4.82 19.31
C GLY A 11 15.12 -5.68 20.12
N ALA A 12 13.83 -5.58 19.82
CA ALA A 12 12.79 -6.41 20.45
C ALA A 12 12.96 -7.91 20.13
N ASN A 13 13.58 -8.25 18.99
CA ASN A 13 13.82 -9.63 18.57
C ASN A 13 15.30 -10.05 18.65
N ARG A 14 16.12 -9.39 19.48
CA ARG A 14 17.58 -9.58 19.56
C ARG A 14 18.04 -11.02 19.71
N ARG A 15 17.29 -11.86 20.47
CA ARG A 15 17.62 -13.29 20.64
C ARG A 15 17.53 -14.06 19.33
N ARG A 16 16.48 -13.83 18.52
CA ARG A 16 16.30 -14.49 17.21
C ARG A 16 17.32 -14.01 16.20
N VAL A 17 17.61 -12.71 16.19
CA VAL A 17 18.66 -12.12 15.33
C VAL A 17 20.03 -12.72 15.69
N GLY A 18 20.36 -12.83 16.98
CA GLY A 18 21.61 -13.44 17.46
C GLY A 18 21.72 -14.93 17.09
N LEU A 19 20.64 -15.71 17.27
CA LEU A 19 20.59 -17.11 16.86
C LEU A 19 20.73 -17.27 15.34
N ALA A 20 20.06 -16.45 14.54
CA ALA A 20 20.20 -16.46 13.09
C ALA A 20 21.63 -16.15 12.65
N PHE A 21 22.30 -15.21 13.32
CA PHE A 21 23.70 -14.90 13.07
C PHE A 21 24.64 -16.05 13.47
N LEU A 22 24.37 -16.72 14.58
CA LEU A 22 25.11 -17.93 14.98
C LEU A 22 24.95 -19.06 13.93
N CYS A 23 23.72 -19.31 13.48
CA CYS A 23 23.45 -20.27 12.42
C CYS A 23 24.20 -19.92 11.12
N LEU A 24 24.27 -18.63 10.77
CA LEU A 24 25.06 -18.15 9.64
C LEU A 24 26.54 -18.52 9.78
N LEU A 25 27.13 -18.26 10.96
CA LEU A 25 28.54 -18.57 11.20
C LEU A 25 28.81 -20.07 11.12
N VAL A 26 27.96 -20.90 11.70
CA VAL A 26 28.08 -22.37 11.64
C VAL A 26 27.93 -22.85 10.19
N ALA A 27 26.95 -22.36 9.44
CA ALA A 27 26.76 -22.70 8.04
C ALA A 27 28.00 -22.34 7.20
N LYS A 28 28.56 -21.12 7.39
CA LYS A 28 29.76 -20.68 6.66
C LYS A 28 31.02 -21.41 7.08
N ALA A 29 31.18 -21.76 8.34
CA ALA A 29 32.28 -22.61 8.78
C ALA A 29 32.20 -24.00 8.13
N GLY A 30 31.03 -24.63 8.09
CA GLY A 30 30.81 -25.87 7.38
C GLY A 30 31.16 -25.78 5.89
N LEU A 31 30.72 -24.70 5.23
CA LEU A 31 31.00 -24.47 3.81
C LEU A 31 32.50 -24.30 3.52
N LEU A 32 33.23 -23.56 4.36
CA LEU A 32 34.68 -23.35 4.22
C LEU A 32 35.51 -24.62 4.53
N CYS A 33 34.99 -25.55 5.33
CA CYS A 33 35.66 -26.84 5.59
C CYS A 33 35.56 -27.81 4.40
N ILE A 34 34.56 -27.67 3.55
CA ILE A 34 34.31 -28.62 2.42
C ILE A 34 35.55 -28.76 1.51
N PRO A 35 36.21 -27.72 1.01
CA PRO A 35 37.39 -27.83 0.17
C PRO A 35 38.58 -28.54 0.87
N PHE A 36 38.77 -28.31 2.17
CA PHE A 36 39.84 -28.96 2.94
C PHE A 36 39.58 -30.44 3.15
N LEU A 37 38.32 -30.81 3.43
CA LEU A 37 37.93 -32.22 3.54
C LEU A 37 38.09 -32.96 2.21
N LEU A 38 37.76 -32.29 1.10
CA LEU A 38 37.94 -32.86 -0.23
C LEU A 38 39.41 -33.00 -0.59
N LYS A 39 40.28 -32.02 -0.24
CA LYS A 39 41.73 -32.13 -0.35
C LYS A 39 42.24 -33.37 0.41
N ALA A 40 41.94 -33.47 1.70
CA ALA A 40 42.39 -34.58 2.54
C ALA A 40 41.90 -35.94 2.04
N LEU A 41 40.71 -35.99 1.47
CA LEU A 41 40.15 -37.22 0.87
C LEU A 41 40.95 -37.65 -0.37
N VAL A 42 41.28 -36.70 -1.26
CA VAL A 42 42.03 -36.99 -2.49
C VAL A 42 43.48 -37.36 -2.18
N ASP A 43 44.16 -36.61 -1.29
CA ASP A 43 45.52 -36.91 -0.87
C ASP A 43 45.61 -38.28 -0.15
N GLY A 44 44.56 -38.62 0.63
CA GLY A 44 44.46 -39.92 1.31
C GLY A 44 44.25 -41.12 0.35
N LEU A 45 43.60 -40.91 -0.79
CA LEU A 45 43.43 -41.94 -1.83
C LEU A 45 44.71 -42.17 -2.66
N ASP A 46 45.52 -41.12 -2.82
CA ASP A 46 46.76 -41.20 -3.60
C ASP A 46 47.90 -41.92 -2.84
N THR A 47 47.88 -41.88 -1.50
CA THR A 47 49.00 -42.35 -0.67
C THR A 47 48.88 -43.74 -0.12
N SER A 48 47.78 -44.50 -0.30
CA SER A 48 47.61 -45.72 0.52
C SER A 48 46.87 -46.90 -0.07
N ALA A 49 47.57 -48.08 0.01
CA ALA A 49 47.00 -49.41 -0.19
C ALA A 49 46.59 -50.15 1.12
N ASP A 50 46.67 -49.50 2.30
CA ASP A 50 46.43 -50.12 3.60
C ASP A 50 44.97 -49.97 4.10
N GLN A 51 44.46 -51.00 4.84
CA GLN A 51 43.10 -51.00 5.40
C GLN A 51 42.82 -49.85 6.38
N LEU A 52 43.84 -49.40 7.12
CA LEU A 52 43.73 -48.23 8.02
C LEU A 52 43.44 -46.94 7.25
N ALA A 53 43.99 -46.82 6.05
CA ALA A 53 43.76 -45.70 5.17
C ALA A 53 42.32 -45.63 4.64
N LEU A 54 41.71 -46.78 4.33
CA LEU A 54 40.32 -46.85 3.88
C LEU A 54 39.33 -46.36 4.95
N GLN A 55 39.59 -46.70 6.24
CA GLN A 55 38.75 -46.21 7.35
C GLN A 55 38.82 -44.69 7.51
N VAL A 56 40.01 -44.10 7.37
CA VAL A 56 40.20 -42.62 7.44
C VAL A 56 39.50 -41.95 6.26
N VAL A 57 39.64 -42.51 5.04
CA VAL A 57 38.95 -41.99 3.85
C VAL A 57 37.44 -42.03 4.03
N LEU A 58 36.88 -43.15 4.54
CA LEU A 58 35.43 -43.23 4.81
C LEU A 58 34.96 -42.23 5.87
N LEU A 59 35.78 -42.00 6.92
CA LEU A 59 35.50 -40.98 7.92
C LEU A 59 35.48 -39.57 7.31
N LEU A 60 36.41 -39.25 6.40
CA LEU A 60 36.45 -37.96 5.69
C LEU A 60 35.24 -37.80 4.76
N VAL A 61 34.76 -38.89 4.10
CA VAL A 61 33.52 -38.83 3.31
C VAL A 61 32.31 -38.53 4.19
N VAL A 62 32.22 -39.14 5.38
CA VAL A 62 31.14 -38.86 6.34
C VAL A 62 31.24 -37.41 6.84
N ALA A 63 32.46 -36.92 7.15
CA ALA A 63 32.71 -35.55 7.58
C ALA A 63 32.34 -34.53 6.48
N TYR A 64 32.66 -34.82 5.21
CA TYR A 64 32.24 -34.03 4.04
C TYR A 64 30.71 -33.96 3.95
N GLY A 65 30.02 -35.10 4.05
CA GLY A 65 28.56 -35.16 4.07
C GLY A 65 27.94 -34.35 5.23
N ALA A 66 28.52 -34.47 6.44
CA ALA A 66 28.10 -33.74 7.61
C ALA A 66 28.30 -32.22 7.48
N ALA A 67 29.44 -31.78 6.93
CA ALA A 67 29.71 -30.36 6.67
C ALA A 67 28.73 -29.77 5.64
N ARG A 68 28.42 -30.54 4.58
CA ARG A 68 27.44 -30.12 3.57
C ARG A 68 26.03 -30.07 4.12
N LEU A 69 25.63 -31.06 4.93
CA LEU A 69 24.34 -31.07 5.61
C LEU A 69 24.24 -29.92 6.62
N SER A 70 25.29 -29.65 7.39
CA SER A 70 25.38 -28.53 8.32
C SER A 70 25.15 -27.19 7.63
N ASN A 71 25.84 -26.94 6.50
CA ASN A 71 25.64 -25.71 5.73
C ASN A 71 24.16 -25.53 5.32
N THR A 72 23.51 -26.58 4.83
CA THR A 72 22.11 -26.51 4.41
C THR A 72 21.16 -26.33 5.59
N LEU A 73 21.26 -27.17 6.62
CA LEU A 73 20.37 -27.13 7.78
C LEU A 73 20.46 -25.82 8.56
N PHE A 74 21.68 -25.35 8.82
CA PHE A 74 21.85 -24.08 9.52
C PHE A 74 21.51 -22.89 8.64
N GLY A 75 21.63 -23.00 7.32
CA GLY A 75 21.11 -22.04 6.35
C GLY A 75 19.59 -21.90 6.44
N GLU A 76 18.85 -23.01 6.36
CA GLU A 76 17.39 -23.03 6.46
C GLU A 76 16.89 -22.58 7.86
N LEU A 77 17.58 -23.02 8.93
CA LEU A 77 17.25 -22.58 10.28
C LEU A 77 17.43 -21.06 10.46
N ARG A 78 18.52 -20.52 9.94
CA ARG A 78 18.78 -19.07 9.89
C ARG A 78 17.63 -18.34 9.17
N ASP A 79 17.25 -18.79 7.99
CA ASP A 79 16.22 -18.15 7.17
C ASP A 79 14.84 -18.20 7.85
N THR A 80 14.52 -19.31 8.50
CA THR A 80 13.31 -19.47 9.30
C THR A 80 13.28 -18.53 10.53
N LEU A 81 14.40 -18.45 11.27
CA LEU A 81 14.49 -17.60 12.45
C LEU A 81 14.36 -16.11 12.11
N PHE A 82 15.03 -15.69 11.05
CA PHE A 82 15.01 -14.28 10.64
C PHE A 82 13.76 -13.93 9.82
N GLY A 83 13.18 -14.88 9.10
CA GLY A 83 11.93 -14.70 8.36
C GLY A 83 10.83 -14.10 9.24
N ARG A 84 10.67 -14.66 10.45
CA ARG A 84 9.72 -14.13 11.44
C ARG A 84 10.01 -12.69 11.89
N VAL A 85 11.28 -12.29 11.95
CA VAL A 85 11.66 -10.91 12.29
C VAL A 85 11.26 -9.96 11.15
N THR A 86 11.50 -10.38 9.91
CA THR A 86 11.13 -9.63 8.71
C THR A 86 9.62 -9.49 8.57
N GLU A 87 8.87 -10.58 8.77
CA GLU A 87 7.40 -10.58 8.73
C GLU A 87 6.81 -9.64 9.78
N LYS A 88 7.35 -9.66 11.01
CA LYS A 88 6.94 -8.73 12.06
C LYS A 88 7.26 -7.27 11.72
N ALA A 89 8.38 -7.02 11.04
CA ALA A 89 8.72 -5.69 10.57
C ALA A 89 7.73 -5.21 9.48
N MET A 90 7.40 -6.06 8.51
CA MET A 90 6.39 -5.77 7.48
C MET A 90 5.03 -5.49 8.09
N HIS A 91 4.57 -6.34 9.02
CA HIS A 91 3.30 -6.15 9.73
C HIS A 91 3.27 -4.82 10.49
N SER A 92 4.31 -4.51 11.27
CA SER A 92 4.36 -3.28 12.06
C SER A 92 4.36 -2.02 11.18
N ILE A 93 5.20 -2.00 10.14
CA ILE A 93 5.31 -0.84 9.23
C ILE A 93 4.04 -0.72 8.36
N GLY A 94 3.50 -1.84 7.86
CA GLY A 94 2.26 -1.86 7.10
C GLY A 94 1.10 -1.28 7.91
N LEU A 95 0.91 -1.74 9.16
CA LEU A 95 -0.13 -1.24 10.05
C LEU A 95 0.07 0.25 10.40
N GLN A 96 1.32 0.67 10.66
CA GLN A 96 1.63 2.08 10.91
C GLN A 96 1.29 2.95 9.71
N THR A 97 1.65 2.50 8.50
CA THR A 97 1.35 3.24 7.26
C THR A 97 -0.15 3.29 7.01
N PHE A 98 -0.85 2.17 7.20
CA PHE A 98 -2.31 2.11 7.06
C PHE A 98 -3.02 3.10 7.99
N ARG A 99 -2.65 3.11 9.27
CA ARG A 99 -3.19 4.08 10.24
C ARG A 99 -2.88 5.53 9.86
N HIS A 100 -1.65 5.77 9.41
CA HIS A 100 -1.21 7.10 9.01
C HIS A 100 -2.00 7.60 7.79
N VAL A 101 -2.16 6.77 6.77
CA VAL A 101 -2.95 7.09 5.58
C VAL A 101 -4.39 7.45 5.94
N HIS A 102 -5.02 6.73 6.89
CA HIS A 102 -6.38 7.06 7.36
C HIS A 102 -6.45 8.32 8.21
N SER A 103 -5.32 8.83 8.70
CA SER A 103 -5.26 10.11 9.42
C SER A 103 -5.03 11.31 8.51
N LEU A 104 -4.73 11.09 7.22
CA LEU A 104 -4.52 12.16 6.24
C LEU A 104 -5.86 12.78 5.80
N ASP A 105 -5.77 14.01 5.29
CA ASP A 105 -6.92 14.80 4.87
C ASP A 105 -7.61 14.23 3.63
N ILE A 106 -8.88 14.62 3.46
CA ILE A 106 -9.69 14.18 2.33
C ILE A 106 -9.08 14.60 0.98
N ASP A 107 -8.44 15.76 0.91
CA ASP A 107 -7.77 16.25 -0.31
C ASP A 107 -6.64 15.32 -0.77
N TYR A 108 -5.89 14.75 0.17
CA TYR A 108 -4.87 13.77 -0.16
C TYR A 108 -5.47 12.55 -0.86
N HIS A 109 -6.62 12.09 -0.39
CA HIS A 109 -7.32 10.93 -0.96
C HIS A 109 -7.99 11.24 -2.30
N LEU A 110 -8.58 12.43 -2.45
CA LEU A 110 -9.22 12.86 -3.71
C LEU A 110 -8.20 13.07 -4.83
N ASN A 111 -7.02 13.61 -4.51
CA ASN A 111 -5.97 13.90 -5.50
C ASN A 111 -5.11 12.69 -5.85
N ARG A 112 -5.21 11.58 -5.14
CA ARG A 112 -4.46 10.35 -5.40
C ARG A 112 -5.39 9.18 -5.74
N ARG A 113 -4.96 8.37 -6.71
CA ARG A 113 -5.67 7.12 -7.06
C ARG A 113 -5.47 6.11 -5.92
N THR A 114 -6.54 5.68 -5.27
CA THR A 114 -6.54 4.74 -4.14
C THR A 114 -5.76 3.43 -4.42
N GLY A 115 -5.92 2.87 -5.63
CA GLY A 115 -5.17 1.69 -6.05
C GLY A 115 -3.66 1.90 -6.20
N GLY A 116 -3.20 3.17 -6.38
CA GLY A 116 -1.78 3.53 -6.34
C GLY A 116 -1.22 3.45 -4.93
N LEU A 117 -1.96 3.96 -3.96
CA LEU A 117 -1.55 4.00 -2.55
C LEU A 117 -1.41 2.59 -1.95
N ALA A 118 -2.37 1.70 -2.19
CA ALA A 118 -2.31 0.31 -1.75
C ALA A 118 -1.06 -0.40 -2.31
N ARG A 119 -0.75 -0.19 -3.60
CA ARG A 119 0.47 -0.71 -4.24
C ARG A 119 1.75 -0.12 -3.67
N ASP A 120 1.76 1.16 -3.31
CA ASP A 120 2.94 1.80 -2.70
C ASP A 120 3.24 1.23 -1.31
N ILE A 121 2.20 0.95 -0.51
CA ILE A 121 2.33 0.27 0.79
C ILE A 121 2.89 -1.15 0.60
N GLU A 122 2.30 -1.93 -0.29
CA GLU A 122 2.73 -3.31 -0.55
C GLU A 122 4.16 -3.37 -1.09
N ARG A 123 4.49 -2.58 -2.10
CA ARG A 123 5.84 -2.54 -2.69
C ARG A 123 6.88 -2.01 -1.72
N GLY A 124 6.52 -1.01 -0.91
CA GLY A 124 7.41 -0.45 0.11
C GLY A 124 7.74 -1.45 1.22
N THR A 125 6.74 -2.15 1.75
CA THR A 125 6.95 -3.19 2.78
C THR A 125 7.72 -4.38 2.22
N ASN A 126 7.41 -4.84 0.99
CA ASN A 126 8.19 -5.87 0.29
C ASN A 126 9.63 -5.43 0.03
N GLY A 127 9.86 -4.16 -0.31
CA GLY A 127 11.19 -3.58 -0.46
C GLY A 127 12.01 -3.64 0.83
N ILE A 128 11.41 -3.36 1.98
CA ILE A 128 12.06 -3.48 3.29
C ILE A 128 12.42 -4.94 3.58
N SER A 129 11.49 -5.87 3.35
CA SER A 129 11.73 -7.31 3.51
C SER A 129 12.90 -7.78 2.65
N PHE A 130 12.92 -7.38 1.39
CA PHE A 130 13.98 -7.72 0.45
C PHE A 130 15.34 -7.19 0.94
N LEU A 131 15.44 -5.90 1.30
CA LEU A 131 16.70 -5.31 1.77
C LEU A 131 17.22 -6.01 3.03
N LEU A 132 16.37 -6.26 4.01
CA LEU A 132 16.77 -6.92 5.26
C LEU A 132 17.31 -8.33 5.01
N ARG A 133 16.57 -9.16 4.25
CA ARG A 133 16.99 -10.53 3.94
C ARG A 133 18.24 -10.53 3.08
N PHE A 134 18.25 -9.70 2.05
CA PHE A 134 19.30 -9.77 1.04
C PHE A 134 20.63 -9.24 1.55
N PHE A 135 20.63 -8.12 2.28
CA PHE A 135 21.85 -7.55 2.83
C PHE A 135 22.49 -8.47 3.89
N ILE A 136 21.67 -8.97 4.83
CA ILE A 136 22.17 -9.78 5.96
C ILE A 136 22.56 -11.20 5.51
N PHE A 137 21.85 -11.80 4.55
CA PHE A 137 22.04 -13.22 4.22
C PHE A 137 22.76 -13.50 2.91
N ASN A 138 22.89 -12.49 2.05
CA ASN A 138 23.61 -12.68 0.80
C ASN A 138 24.83 -11.77 0.71
N ILE A 139 24.68 -10.44 0.86
CA ILE A 139 25.82 -9.53 0.65
C ILE A 139 26.88 -9.68 1.73
N ALA A 140 26.52 -9.51 3.00
CA ALA A 140 27.46 -9.56 4.09
C ALA A 140 28.17 -10.94 4.21
N PRO A 141 27.47 -12.09 4.12
CA PRO A 141 28.11 -13.40 4.12
C PRO A 141 29.03 -13.64 2.91
N THR A 142 28.66 -13.15 1.73
CA THR A 142 29.50 -13.30 0.52
C THR A 142 30.79 -12.49 0.64
N LEU A 143 30.72 -11.26 1.15
CA LEU A 143 31.92 -10.45 1.40
C LEU A 143 32.84 -11.09 2.45
N PHE A 144 32.23 -11.64 3.52
CA PHE A 144 32.99 -12.39 4.53
C PHE A 144 33.67 -13.63 3.93
N GLU A 145 32.95 -14.38 3.10
CA GLU A 145 33.46 -15.57 2.42
C GLU A 145 34.63 -15.25 1.47
N ILE A 146 34.50 -14.19 0.67
CA ILE A 146 35.61 -13.70 -0.19
C ILE A 146 36.84 -13.37 0.64
N ALA A 147 36.66 -12.61 1.74
CA ALA A 147 37.76 -12.25 2.61
C ALA A 147 38.43 -13.49 3.26
N MET A 148 37.62 -14.42 3.77
CA MET A 148 38.12 -15.66 4.38
C MET A 148 38.87 -16.54 3.39
N VAL A 149 38.35 -16.74 2.19
CA VAL A 149 39.03 -17.54 1.14
C VAL A 149 40.32 -16.87 0.73
N ALA A 150 40.36 -15.55 0.54
CA ALA A 150 41.58 -14.83 0.24
C ALA A 150 42.64 -14.98 1.34
N ILE A 151 42.23 -14.91 2.62
CA ILE A 151 43.12 -15.12 3.77
C ILE A 151 43.64 -16.56 3.81
N LEU A 152 42.74 -17.55 3.61
CA LEU A 152 43.11 -18.96 3.62
C LEU A 152 44.10 -19.31 2.49
N LEU A 153 43.91 -18.74 1.31
CA LEU A 153 44.87 -18.90 0.19
C LEU A 153 46.20 -18.20 0.46
N LEU A 154 46.16 -17.01 1.06
CA LEU A 154 47.37 -16.29 1.45
C LEU A 154 48.24 -17.09 2.44
N ILE A 155 47.60 -17.69 3.45
CA ILE A 155 48.31 -18.45 4.49
C ILE A 155 48.86 -19.78 3.95
N ASN A 156 48.10 -20.51 3.11
CA ASN A 156 48.45 -21.85 2.68
C ASN A 156 49.24 -21.89 1.38
N TYR A 157 49.03 -20.93 0.46
CA TYR A 157 49.59 -20.98 -0.90
C TYR A 157 50.30 -19.72 -1.33
N GLY A 158 50.36 -18.69 -0.46
CA GLY A 158 51.12 -17.48 -0.71
C GLY A 158 50.32 -16.34 -1.36
N ALA A 159 51.02 -15.22 -1.54
CA ALA A 159 50.40 -13.95 -1.99
C ALA A 159 49.92 -14.00 -3.44
N GLU A 160 50.52 -14.84 -4.27
CA GLU A 160 50.16 -14.96 -5.69
C GLU A 160 48.74 -15.45 -5.88
N TYR A 161 48.35 -16.51 -5.20
CA TYR A 161 47.01 -17.08 -5.25
C TYR A 161 45.95 -16.14 -4.66
N ALA A 162 46.24 -15.52 -3.51
CA ALA A 162 45.36 -14.53 -2.91
C ALA A 162 45.23 -13.28 -3.81
N GLY A 163 46.32 -12.85 -4.47
CA GLY A 163 46.33 -11.74 -5.40
C GLY A 163 45.39 -11.96 -6.61
N VAL A 164 45.44 -13.14 -7.20
CA VAL A 164 44.53 -13.47 -8.32
C VAL A 164 43.08 -13.31 -7.92
N ILE A 165 42.64 -13.79 -6.73
CA ILE A 165 41.25 -13.65 -6.27
C ILE A 165 40.90 -12.16 -6.05
N VAL A 166 41.74 -11.39 -5.36
CA VAL A 166 41.47 -9.99 -5.08
C VAL A 166 41.33 -9.20 -6.38
N VAL A 167 42.24 -9.42 -7.35
CA VAL A 167 42.17 -8.79 -8.67
C VAL A 167 40.95 -9.23 -9.44
N ALA A 168 40.62 -10.52 -9.44
CA ALA A 168 39.44 -11.05 -10.12
C ALA A 168 38.14 -10.43 -9.57
N VAL A 169 37.99 -10.40 -8.24
CA VAL A 169 36.81 -9.79 -7.58
C VAL A 169 36.71 -8.29 -7.87
N PHE A 170 37.85 -7.59 -7.86
CA PHE A 170 37.89 -6.16 -8.19
C PHE A 170 37.54 -5.89 -9.65
N LEU A 171 38.10 -6.66 -10.60
CA LEU A 171 37.75 -6.54 -12.03
C LEU A 171 36.30 -6.87 -12.28
N TYR A 172 35.82 -7.96 -11.69
CA TYR A 172 34.41 -8.38 -11.79
C TYR A 172 33.45 -7.31 -11.26
N GLY A 173 33.71 -6.79 -10.06
CA GLY A 173 32.90 -5.75 -9.43
C GLY A 173 32.91 -4.44 -10.24
N SER A 174 34.10 -4.01 -10.67
CA SER A 174 34.27 -2.79 -11.47
C SER A 174 33.58 -2.88 -12.83
N PHE A 175 33.73 -4.01 -13.52
CA PHE A 175 33.05 -4.28 -14.79
C PHE A 175 31.53 -4.33 -14.58
N SER A 176 31.06 -5.11 -13.61
CA SER A 176 29.63 -5.24 -13.30
C SER A 176 28.99 -3.91 -12.98
N PHE A 177 29.67 -3.05 -12.20
CA PHE A 177 29.17 -1.71 -11.86
C PHE A 177 29.05 -0.81 -13.10
N ARG A 178 30.10 -0.76 -13.94
CA ARG A 178 30.09 0.05 -15.18
C ARG A 178 29.06 -0.44 -16.17
N ALA A 179 29.02 -1.75 -16.42
CA ALA A 179 28.10 -2.37 -17.36
C ALA A 179 26.64 -2.23 -16.90
N THR A 180 26.33 -2.38 -15.61
CA THR A 180 25.01 -2.18 -15.06
C THR A 180 24.55 -0.72 -15.17
N ARG A 181 25.47 0.24 -14.94
CA ARG A 181 25.17 1.66 -15.12
C ARG A 181 24.84 2.00 -16.59
N TRP A 182 25.60 1.46 -17.53
CA TRP A 182 25.33 1.59 -18.96
C TRP A 182 23.99 0.94 -19.34
N ARG A 183 23.68 -0.24 -18.81
CA ARG A 183 22.41 -0.95 -19.07
C ARG A 183 21.18 -0.24 -18.54
N THR A 184 21.31 0.62 -17.55
CA THR A 184 20.16 1.30 -16.90
C THR A 184 19.29 2.06 -17.91
N GLN A 185 19.85 2.62 -18.98
CA GLN A 185 19.11 3.29 -20.04
C GLN A 185 18.16 2.34 -20.78
N TYR A 186 18.63 1.15 -21.16
CA TYR A 186 17.80 0.14 -21.86
C TYR A 186 16.71 -0.43 -20.97
N VAL A 187 16.98 -0.58 -19.69
CA VAL A 187 15.96 -0.99 -18.71
C VAL A 187 14.86 0.07 -18.59
N ARG A 188 15.23 1.37 -18.60
CA ARG A 188 14.26 2.46 -18.58
C ARG A 188 13.42 2.51 -19.85
N GLU A 189 14.04 2.31 -21.01
CA GLU A 189 13.32 2.22 -22.31
C GLU A 189 12.27 1.10 -22.29
N VAL A 190 12.64 -0.08 -21.80
CA VAL A 190 11.68 -1.20 -21.66
C VAL A 190 10.55 -0.86 -20.71
N ASN A 191 10.87 -0.30 -19.54
CA ASN A 191 9.84 0.03 -18.55
C ASN A 191 8.88 1.12 -19.06
N ALA A 192 9.36 2.09 -19.83
CA ALA A 192 8.53 3.12 -20.44
C ALA A 192 7.60 2.52 -21.51
N ALA A 193 8.15 1.69 -22.40
CA ALA A 193 7.36 1.00 -23.43
C ALA A 193 6.34 0.01 -22.84
N ASP A 194 6.70 -0.71 -21.78
CA ASP A 194 5.81 -1.62 -21.06
C ASP A 194 4.65 -0.87 -20.42
N SER A 195 4.93 0.27 -19.77
CA SER A 195 3.90 1.10 -19.16
C SER A 195 2.95 1.69 -20.19
N GLU A 196 3.47 2.17 -21.31
CA GLU A 196 2.65 2.73 -22.42
C GLU A 196 1.74 1.67 -23.03
N SER A 197 2.30 0.50 -23.35
CA SER A 197 1.54 -0.63 -23.90
C SER A 197 0.45 -1.11 -22.92
N ASN A 198 0.79 -1.25 -21.63
CA ASN A 198 -0.17 -1.69 -20.62
C ASN A 198 -1.26 -0.64 -20.36
N ASN A 199 -0.91 0.65 -20.31
CA ASN A 199 -1.91 1.71 -20.16
C ASN A 199 -2.91 1.71 -21.31
N ARG A 200 -2.44 1.51 -22.55
CA ARG A 200 -3.30 1.44 -23.73
C ARG A 200 -4.24 0.24 -23.69
N ALA A 201 -3.72 -0.94 -23.35
CA ALA A 201 -4.55 -2.13 -23.18
C ALA A 201 -5.64 -1.94 -22.11
N VAL A 202 -5.26 -1.41 -20.94
CA VAL A 202 -6.21 -1.15 -19.85
C VAL A 202 -7.25 -0.12 -20.23
N ASP A 203 -6.85 0.97 -20.90
CA ASP A 203 -7.77 2.02 -21.35
C ASP A 203 -8.80 1.49 -22.35
N SER A 204 -8.36 0.73 -23.35
CA SER A 204 -9.25 0.09 -24.33
C SER A 204 -10.22 -0.90 -23.67
N LEU A 205 -9.75 -1.70 -22.70
CA LEU A 205 -10.60 -2.67 -21.99
C LEU A 205 -11.58 -2.00 -21.01
N LEU A 206 -11.19 -0.91 -20.36
CA LEU A 206 -12.10 -0.14 -19.52
C LEU A 206 -13.21 0.54 -20.32
N ASN A 207 -12.91 0.92 -21.58
CA ASN A 207 -13.85 1.54 -22.49
C ASN A 207 -14.45 0.52 -23.50
N TYR A 208 -14.50 -0.76 -23.12
CA TYR A 208 -14.94 -1.85 -24.00
C TYR A 208 -16.30 -1.59 -24.68
N GLU A 209 -17.28 -1.07 -23.94
CA GLU A 209 -18.60 -0.74 -24.49
C GLU A 209 -18.49 0.30 -25.62
N THR A 210 -17.66 1.35 -25.40
CA THR A 210 -17.42 2.39 -26.43
C THR A 210 -16.78 1.79 -27.67
N VAL A 211 -15.78 0.92 -27.50
CA VAL A 211 -15.14 0.22 -28.63
C VAL A 211 -16.19 -0.58 -29.42
N LYS A 212 -17.11 -1.27 -28.74
CA LYS A 212 -18.20 -2.03 -29.35
C LYS A 212 -19.24 -1.13 -30.04
N TYR A 213 -19.66 -0.04 -29.39
CA TYR A 213 -20.62 0.89 -29.96
C TYR A 213 -20.16 1.49 -31.31
N PHE A 214 -18.86 1.72 -31.45
CA PHE A 214 -18.28 2.29 -32.66
C PHE A 214 -17.67 1.24 -33.62
N ASN A 215 -17.73 -0.06 -33.29
CA ASN A 215 -17.18 -1.17 -34.09
C ASN A 215 -15.69 -0.98 -34.42
N ASN A 216 -14.90 -0.52 -33.46
CA ASN A 216 -13.51 -0.10 -33.61
C ASN A 216 -12.48 -1.12 -33.07
N GLU A 217 -12.84 -2.40 -32.94
CA GLU A 217 -11.94 -3.44 -32.40
C GLU A 217 -10.65 -3.57 -33.19
N THR A 218 -10.76 -3.55 -34.52
CA THR A 218 -9.58 -3.64 -35.39
C THR A 218 -8.67 -2.43 -35.22
N TYR A 219 -9.24 -1.24 -35.12
CA TYR A 219 -8.49 0.00 -34.92
C TYR A 219 -7.75 -0.01 -33.57
N GLU A 220 -8.40 -0.46 -32.49
CA GLU A 220 -7.74 -0.58 -31.17
C GLU A 220 -6.66 -1.66 -31.18
N ALA A 221 -6.89 -2.79 -31.89
CA ALA A 221 -5.88 -3.85 -32.03
C ALA A 221 -4.63 -3.33 -32.78
N GLU A 222 -4.79 -2.60 -33.88
CA GLU A 222 -3.68 -1.99 -34.63
C GLU A 222 -2.90 -0.97 -33.78
N ARG A 223 -3.60 -0.14 -33.03
CA ARG A 223 -2.96 0.81 -32.10
C ARG A 223 -2.17 0.12 -31.01
N TYR A 224 -2.68 -0.99 -30.50
CA TYR A 224 -1.99 -1.78 -29.48
C TYR A 224 -0.78 -2.49 -30.06
N ASP A 225 -0.87 -3.03 -31.28
CA ASP A 225 0.21 -3.68 -32.01
C ASP A 225 1.41 -2.75 -32.20
N VAL A 226 1.18 -1.51 -32.62
CA VAL A 226 2.24 -0.47 -32.70
C VAL A 226 2.96 -0.29 -31.35
N SER A 227 2.22 -0.32 -30.26
CA SER A 227 2.82 -0.19 -28.91
C SER A 227 3.63 -1.42 -28.52
N LEU A 228 3.18 -2.61 -28.93
CA LEU A 228 3.88 -3.87 -28.74
C LEU A 228 5.18 -3.93 -29.57
N ASP A 229 5.20 -3.41 -30.77
CA ASP A 229 6.41 -3.31 -31.61
C ASP A 229 7.49 -2.47 -30.93
N VAL A 230 7.13 -1.33 -30.37
CA VAL A 230 8.06 -0.46 -29.62
C VAL A 230 8.61 -1.20 -28.39
N TRP A 231 7.74 -1.90 -27.67
CA TRP A 231 8.11 -2.70 -26.52
C TRP A 231 9.03 -3.87 -26.89
N GLU A 232 8.76 -4.58 -28.02
CA GLU A 232 9.62 -5.66 -28.50
C GLU A 232 11.02 -5.16 -28.84
N GLN A 233 11.12 -4.05 -29.57
CA GLN A 233 12.40 -3.44 -29.92
C GLN A 233 13.20 -3.02 -28.68
N ALA A 234 12.55 -2.42 -27.70
CA ALA A 234 13.17 -2.05 -26.43
C ALA A 234 13.67 -3.31 -25.67
N ARG A 235 12.86 -4.37 -25.61
CA ARG A 235 13.24 -5.65 -25.00
C ARG A 235 14.43 -6.31 -25.70
N ARG A 236 14.48 -6.26 -27.01
CA ARG A 236 15.61 -6.79 -27.80
C ARG A 236 16.92 -6.07 -27.44
N LYS A 237 16.93 -4.72 -27.39
CA LYS A 237 18.08 -3.94 -26.97
C LYS A 237 18.50 -4.27 -25.55
N ASN A 238 17.55 -4.38 -24.62
CA ASN A 238 17.84 -4.75 -23.24
C ASN A 238 18.43 -6.16 -23.15
N ARG A 239 17.94 -7.14 -23.94
CA ARG A 239 18.49 -8.50 -23.97
C ARG A 239 19.94 -8.53 -24.48
N LEU A 240 20.26 -7.78 -25.51
CA LEU A 240 21.64 -7.64 -26.02
C LEU A 240 22.57 -6.99 -24.97
N SER A 241 22.09 -6.00 -24.25
CA SER A 241 22.86 -5.38 -23.18
C SER A 241 23.10 -6.35 -22.00
N LEU A 242 22.14 -7.25 -21.73
CA LEU A 242 22.27 -8.30 -20.71
C LEU A 242 23.30 -9.36 -21.16
N PHE A 243 23.29 -9.73 -22.44
CA PHE A 243 24.29 -10.63 -23.01
C PHE A 243 25.71 -10.06 -22.86
N ALA A 244 25.91 -8.76 -23.15
CA ALA A 244 27.21 -8.11 -22.99
C ALA A 244 27.67 -8.09 -21.51
N LEU A 245 26.75 -7.85 -20.56
CA LEU A 245 27.06 -7.92 -19.12
C LEU A 245 27.49 -9.34 -18.72
N ASN A 246 26.65 -10.33 -19.01
CA ASN A 246 26.91 -11.72 -18.59
C ASN A 246 28.15 -12.30 -19.31
N GLY A 247 28.34 -11.98 -20.59
CA GLY A 247 29.50 -12.41 -21.36
C GLY A 247 30.81 -11.84 -20.81
N GLY A 248 30.83 -10.55 -20.48
CA GLY A 248 32.01 -9.93 -19.86
C GLY A 248 32.31 -10.47 -18.46
N GLN A 249 31.28 -10.73 -17.65
CA GLN A 249 31.43 -11.39 -16.36
C GLN A 249 31.99 -12.82 -16.50
N ALA A 250 31.43 -13.62 -17.43
CA ALA A 250 31.90 -14.97 -17.70
C ALA A 250 33.35 -14.99 -18.18
N LEU A 251 33.75 -14.02 -19.00
CA LEU A 251 35.14 -13.88 -19.46
C LEU A 251 36.10 -13.63 -18.29
N ILE A 252 35.76 -12.74 -17.37
CA ILE A 252 36.58 -12.45 -16.18
C ILE A 252 36.71 -13.70 -15.30
N ILE A 253 35.60 -14.41 -15.06
CA ILE A 253 35.58 -15.63 -14.28
C ILE A 253 36.45 -16.70 -14.95
N ALA A 254 36.24 -16.97 -16.24
CA ALA A 254 36.98 -17.98 -16.97
C ALA A 254 38.49 -17.69 -17.01
N ALA A 255 38.87 -16.44 -17.29
CA ALA A 255 40.27 -16.03 -17.28
C ALA A 255 40.91 -16.22 -15.90
N SER A 256 40.22 -15.81 -14.83
CA SER A 256 40.73 -15.96 -13.45
C SER A 256 40.85 -17.44 -13.04
N GLN A 257 39.87 -18.27 -13.39
CA GLN A 257 39.93 -19.72 -13.14
C GLN A 257 41.06 -20.38 -13.93
N THR A 258 41.21 -20.06 -15.22
CA THR A 258 42.28 -20.61 -16.05
C THR A 258 43.66 -20.27 -15.52
N LEU A 259 43.85 -18.98 -15.12
CA LEU A 259 45.08 -18.54 -14.52
C LEU A 259 45.39 -19.30 -13.21
N MET A 260 44.42 -19.35 -12.32
CA MET A 260 44.57 -20.01 -11.01
C MET A 260 44.87 -21.49 -11.13
N LEU A 261 44.12 -22.20 -12.00
CA LEU A 261 44.35 -23.62 -12.26
C LEU A 261 45.67 -23.89 -12.98
N GLY A 262 46.07 -22.98 -13.89
CA GLY A 262 47.40 -23.06 -14.53
C GLY A 262 48.53 -22.94 -13.52
N MET A 263 48.48 -21.97 -12.62
CA MET A 263 49.43 -21.81 -11.51
C MET A 263 49.48 -23.08 -10.63
N ALA A 264 48.30 -23.57 -10.22
CA ALA A 264 48.18 -24.80 -9.40
C ALA A 264 48.76 -26.03 -10.12
N ALA A 265 48.51 -26.20 -11.41
CA ALA A 265 49.03 -27.32 -12.20
C ALA A 265 50.57 -27.28 -12.30
N VAL A 266 51.18 -26.08 -12.49
CA VAL A 266 52.62 -25.93 -12.46
C VAL A 266 53.18 -26.26 -11.08
N SER A 267 52.60 -25.76 -10.00
CA SER A 267 53.02 -26.03 -8.63
C SER A 267 52.90 -27.56 -8.28
N VAL A 268 51.90 -28.24 -8.79
CA VAL A 268 51.80 -29.70 -8.65
C VAL A 268 52.89 -30.43 -9.43
N SER A 269 53.21 -29.97 -10.65
CA SER A 269 54.26 -30.60 -11.47
C SER A 269 55.67 -30.39 -10.87
N GLU A 270 55.88 -29.30 -10.13
CA GLU A 270 57.11 -28.99 -9.38
C GLU A 270 57.16 -29.70 -8.01
N GLY A 271 56.09 -30.41 -7.61
CA GLY A 271 56.03 -31.11 -6.33
C GLY A 271 55.83 -30.19 -5.10
N SER A 272 55.54 -28.89 -5.31
CA SER A 272 55.27 -27.92 -4.23
C SER A 272 53.80 -27.97 -3.74
N MET A 273 52.89 -28.56 -4.51
CA MET A 273 51.48 -28.79 -4.18
C MET A 273 51.05 -30.22 -4.46
N THR A 274 50.05 -30.72 -3.74
CA THR A 274 49.43 -32.03 -3.96
C THR A 274 48.30 -31.95 -4.98
N LEU A 275 47.82 -33.11 -5.48
CA LEU A 275 46.62 -33.17 -6.30
C LEU A 275 45.38 -32.68 -5.54
N GLY A 276 45.32 -32.95 -4.22
CA GLY A 276 44.28 -32.40 -3.34
C GLY A 276 44.30 -30.88 -3.24
N ASP A 277 45.48 -30.26 -3.26
CA ASP A 277 45.63 -28.80 -3.31
C ASP A 277 45.06 -28.19 -4.59
N PHE A 278 45.31 -28.82 -5.73
CA PHE A 278 44.73 -28.41 -7.02
C PHE A 278 43.18 -28.41 -6.96
N ILE A 279 42.61 -29.49 -6.40
CA ILE A 279 41.16 -29.58 -6.25
C ILE A 279 40.61 -28.58 -5.26
N LEU A 280 41.30 -28.31 -4.14
CA LEU A 280 40.92 -27.32 -3.15
C LEU A 280 40.86 -25.92 -3.77
N VAL A 281 41.88 -25.50 -4.52
CA VAL A 281 41.93 -24.21 -5.22
C VAL A 281 40.77 -24.10 -6.19
N ASN A 282 40.48 -25.13 -6.98
CA ASN A 282 39.33 -25.15 -7.90
C ASN A 282 37.99 -24.99 -7.16
N GLN A 283 37.82 -25.68 -6.03
CA GLN A 283 36.60 -25.60 -5.23
C GLN A 283 36.39 -24.19 -4.66
N PHE A 284 37.42 -23.54 -4.15
CA PHE A 284 37.32 -22.16 -3.69
C PHE A 284 36.94 -21.20 -4.82
N MET A 285 37.48 -21.38 -6.02
CA MET A 285 37.11 -20.56 -7.18
C MET A 285 35.62 -20.72 -7.52
N LEU A 286 35.12 -21.94 -7.60
CA LEU A 286 33.69 -22.20 -7.86
C LEU A 286 32.80 -21.61 -6.75
N GLN A 287 33.18 -21.78 -5.49
CA GLN A 287 32.44 -21.28 -4.34
C GLN A 287 32.32 -19.75 -4.34
N LEU A 288 33.38 -19.03 -4.76
CA LEU A 288 33.38 -17.57 -4.81
C LEU A 288 32.62 -17.00 -6.02
N PHE A 289 32.76 -17.60 -7.20
CA PHE A 289 32.20 -17.02 -8.41
C PHE A 289 30.70 -17.25 -8.57
N ILE A 290 30.11 -18.30 -7.99
CA ILE A 290 28.67 -18.55 -8.02
C ILE A 290 27.88 -17.38 -7.40
N PRO A 291 28.15 -16.93 -6.16
CA PRO A 291 27.49 -15.77 -5.58
C PRO A 291 27.76 -14.45 -6.31
N LEU A 292 28.98 -14.28 -6.83
CA LEU A 292 29.32 -13.09 -7.60
C LEU A 292 28.49 -12.93 -8.86
N GLY A 293 28.12 -14.04 -9.52
CA GLY A 293 27.22 -14.04 -10.69
C GLY A 293 25.88 -13.38 -10.45
N PHE A 294 25.39 -13.35 -9.21
CA PHE A 294 24.12 -12.71 -8.84
C PHE A 294 24.25 -11.21 -8.54
N LEU A 295 25.45 -10.63 -8.42
CA LEU A 295 25.62 -9.22 -8.01
C LEU A 295 24.92 -8.22 -8.94
N GLY A 296 24.87 -8.47 -10.24
CA GLY A 296 24.18 -7.60 -11.20
C GLY A 296 22.66 -7.58 -10.99
N PHE A 297 22.06 -8.73 -10.67
CA PHE A 297 20.65 -8.84 -10.29
C PHE A 297 20.39 -8.09 -8.99
N VAL A 298 21.21 -8.35 -7.97
CA VAL A 298 21.13 -7.76 -6.64
C VAL A 298 21.12 -6.23 -6.67
N TYR A 299 22.03 -5.63 -7.43
CA TYR A 299 22.11 -4.18 -7.53
C TYR A 299 20.82 -3.55 -8.06
N ARG A 300 20.19 -4.19 -9.04
CA ARG A 300 18.89 -3.71 -9.58
C ARG A 300 17.78 -3.83 -8.56
N GLU A 301 17.68 -4.97 -7.89
CA GLU A 301 16.66 -5.22 -6.87
C GLU A 301 16.80 -4.28 -5.68
N ILE A 302 18.04 -4.02 -5.24
CA ILE A 302 18.32 -3.02 -4.18
C ILE A 302 17.83 -1.64 -4.61
N LYS A 303 18.14 -1.19 -5.83
CA LYS A 303 17.67 0.11 -6.33
C LYS A 303 16.15 0.17 -6.41
N GLY A 304 15.50 -0.88 -6.90
CA GLY A 304 14.05 -0.99 -6.95
C GLY A 304 13.43 -0.95 -5.56
N ALA A 305 13.97 -1.74 -4.63
CA ALA A 305 13.53 -1.78 -3.25
C ALA A 305 13.70 -0.41 -2.56
N MET A 306 14.85 0.25 -2.75
CA MET A 306 15.07 1.60 -2.18
C MET A 306 14.07 2.63 -2.72
N ALA A 307 13.79 2.63 -4.03
CA ALA A 307 12.80 3.53 -4.61
C ALA A 307 11.38 3.28 -4.09
N ASN A 308 11.02 2.01 -3.83
CA ASN A 308 9.74 1.65 -3.23
C ASN A 308 9.65 2.09 -1.76
N ILE A 309 10.73 1.92 -1.01
CA ILE A 309 10.83 2.36 0.39
C ILE A 309 10.77 3.89 0.48
N GLU A 310 11.43 4.60 -0.42
CA GLU A 310 11.41 6.06 -0.48
C GLU A 310 9.99 6.58 -0.71
N ARG A 311 9.23 5.96 -1.62
CA ARG A 311 7.80 6.27 -1.83
C ARG A 311 6.97 6.00 -0.57
N LEU A 312 7.15 4.85 0.07
CA LEU A 312 6.47 4.51 1.32
C LEU A 312 6.75 5.53 2.43
N PHE A 313 8.02 5.96 2.56
CA PHE A 313 8.37 6.98 3.54
C PHE A 313 7.86 8.36 3.16
N GLY A 314 7.78 8.69 1.87
CA GLY A 314 7.11 9.90 1.39
C GLY A 314 5.65 9.97 1.86
N VAL A 315 4.93 8.84 1.80
CA VAL A 315 3.56 8.76 2.36
C VAL A 315 3.56 8.97 3.87
N LEU A 316 4.51 8.39 4.60
CA LEU A 316 4.62 8.53 6.07
C LEU A 316 5.11 9.90 6.55
N GLU A 317 5.70 10.70 5.68
CA GLU A 317 6.19 12.06 5.96
C GLU A 317 5.14 13.14 5.64
N GLU A 318 4.07 12.77 4.92
CA GLU A 318 2.95 13.65 4.67
C GLU A 318 2.29 14.01 6.00
N ALA A 319 2.17 15.29 6.28
CA ALA A 319 1.52 15.76 7.50
C ALA A 319 0.04 16.06 7.23
N PRO A 320 -0.90 15.61 8.07
CA PRO A 320 -2.28 16.06 7.95
C PRO A 320 -2.34 17.57 8.14
N SER A 321 -3.05 18.29 7.26
CA SER A 321 -3.22 19.74 7.35
C SER A 321 -4.17 20.11 8.49
N LEU A 322 -5.14 19.24 8.76
CA LEU A 322 -6.04 19.33 9.88
C LEU A 322 -5.39 18.72 11.12
N GLN A 323 -4.64 19.51 11.85
CA GLN A 323 -4.20 19.11 13.17
C GLN A 323 -5.39 19.22 14.12
N GLY A 324 -5.82 18.11 14.72
CA GLY A 324 -6.71 18.15 15.88
C GLY A 324 -6.09 19.09 16.92
N ALA A 325 -6.92 19.85 17.64
CA ALA A 325 -6.42 20.60 18.79
C ALA A 325 -5.61 19.61 19.65
N PRO A 326 -4.44 20.00 20.20
CA PRO A 326 -3.63 19.12 21.05
C PRO A 326 -4.33 18.78 22.39
N THR A 327 -5.61 19.06 22.47
CA THR A 327 -6.45 18.85 23.65
C THR A 327 -7.29 17.60 23.47
N ASP A 328 -7.19 16.68 24.42
CA ASP A 328 -8.11 15.54 24.63
C ASP A 328 -9.55 16.00 24.95
N LYS A 329 -9.90 17.26 24.68
CA LYS A 329 -11.22 17.83 24.96
C LYS A 329 -12.23 17.26 23.97
N ALA A 330 -13.13 16.43 24.47
CA ALA A 330 -14.25 15.93 23.69
C ALA A 330 -15.34 16.99 23.54
N LEU A 331 -16.01 17.00 22.38
CA LEU A 331 -17.23 17.78 22.19
C LEU A 331 -18.34 17.17 23.06
N SER A 332 -19.00 18.01 23.86
CA SER A 332 -20.19 17.63 24.62
C SER A 332 -21.41 18.25 23.91
N VAL A 333 -22.24 17.40 23.32
CA VAL A 333 -23.47 17.84 22.67
C VAL A 333 -24.64 17.72 23.66
N THR A 334 -25.38 18.80 23.85
CA THR A 334 -26.52 18.87 24.77
C THR A 334 -27.84 19.10 24.03
N ALA A 335 -27.90 20.09 23.18
CA ALA A 335 -29.07 20.44 22.37
C ALA A 335 -28.88 20.08 20.89
N GLY A 336 -27.62 20.00 20.43
CA GLY A 336 -27.28 19.78 19.03
C GLY A 336 -27.48 21.03 18.16
N GLN A 337 -27.44 22.24 18.73
CA GLN A 337 -27.49 23.48 17.96
C GLN A 337 -26.26 23.59 17.06
N ILE A 338 -26.45 23.97 15.79
CA ILE A 338 -25.37 24.22 14.83
C ILE A 338 -25.37 25.70 14.48
N ARG A 339 -24.19 26.33 14.49
CA ARG A 339 -24.04 27.70 14.09
C ARG A 339 -22.86 27.88 13.14
N PHE A 340 -23.12 28.45 11.99
CA PHE A 340 -22.11 28.99 11.09
C PHE A 340 -22.01 30.50 11.35
N ALA A 341 -20.87 30.95 11.86
CA ALA A 341 -20.66 32.35 12.27
C ALA A 341 -19.63 32.98 11.33
N ASP A 342 -20.07 33.90 10.46
CA ASP A 342 -19.27 34.64 9.48
C ASP A 342 -18.30 33.75 8.68
N VAL A 343 -18.78 32.57 8.25
CA VAL A 343 -17.94 31.57 7.60
C VAL A 343 -17.56 31.99 6.19
N GLY A 344 -16.25 32.16 5.99
CA GLY A 344 -15.61 32.26 4.67
C GLY A 344 -14.88 30.95 4.32
N PHE A 345 -14.99 30.52 3.08
CA PHE A 345 -14.26 29.31 2.61
C PHE A 345 -13.96 29.32 1.11
N ALA A 346 -12.76 28.84 0.76
CA ALA A 346 -12.32 28.61 -0.61
C ALA A 346 -11.50 27.33 -0.70
N TYR A 347 -11.77 26.47 -1.69
CA TYR A 347 -10.93 25.28 -1.97
C TYR A 347 -9.56 25.64 -2.57
N ALA A 348 -9.50 26.77 -3.29
CA ALA A 348 -8.26 27.29 -3.85
C ALA A 348 -8.20 28.80 -3.62
N PRO A 349 -7.01 29.37 -3.40
CA PRO A 349 -6.85 30.82 -3.22
C PRO A 349 -7.48 31.61 -4.38
N GLY A 350 -8.25 32.63 -4.05
CA GLY A 350 -8.88 33.51 -5.04
C GLY A 350 -10.24 33.07 -5.58
N ASN A 351 -10.75 31.89 -5.20
CA ASN A 351 -12.08 31.43 -5.62
C ASN A 351 -12.97 31.08 -4.41
N PRO A 352 -13.52 32.08 -3.71
CA PRO A 352 -14.35 31.89 -2.53
C PRO A 352 -15.68 31.21 -2.87
N VAL A 353 -15.98 30.12 -2.16
CA VAL A 353 -17.24 29.36 -2.28
C VAL A 353 -18.29 29.88 -1.27
N LEU A 354 -17.84 30.19 -0.05
CA LEU A 354 -18.68 30.83 0.98
C LEU A 354 -18.10 32.19 1.35
N LYS A 355 -19.00 33.18 1.56
CA LYS A 355 -18.63 34.55 1.88
C LYS A 355 -19.49 35.05 3.05
N GLN A 356 -18.85 35.23 4.22
CA GLN A 356 -19.53 35.70 5.43
C GLN A 356 -20.87 34.97 5.68
N PHE A 357 -20.85 33.65 5.50
CA PHE A 357 -22.03 32.80 5.61
C PHE A 357 -22.46 32.73 7.08
N ASN A 358 -23.69 33.10 7.35
CA ASN A 358 -24.29 33.08 8.68
C ASN A 358 -25.55 32.21 8.65
N MET A 359 -25.64 31.20 9.52
CA MET A 359 -26.83 30.37 9.69
C MET A 359 -26.78 29.72 11.08
N THR A 360 -27.94 29.65 11.74
CA THR A 360 -28.08 28.90 13.00
C THR A 360 -29.21 27.91 12.83
N ILE A 361 -28.98 26.65 13.22
CA ILE A 361 -29.97 25.57 13.28
C ILE A 361 -30.20 25.27 14.76
N ALA A 362 -31.43 25.44 15.23
CA ALA A 362 -31.75 25.13 16.63
C ALA A 362 -31.69 23.64 16.94
N GLY A 363 -31.50 23.30 18.19
CA GLY A 363 -31.53 21.89 18.61
C GLY A 363 -32.87 21.23 18.29
N GLY A 364 -32.86 20.10 17.57
CA GLY A 364 -34.07 19.38 17.12
C GLY A 364 -34.77 20.00 15.90
N GLU A 365 -34.25 21.10 15.31
CA GLU A 365 -34.80 21.70 14.09
C GLU A 365 -34.33 20.96 12.84
N THR A 366 -35.23 20.77 11.87
CA THR A 366 -34.92 20.27 10.52
C THR A 366 -34.81 21.45 9.56
N VAL A 367 -33.60 21.78 9.10
CA VAL A 367 -33.34 22.83 8.13
C VAL A 367 -32.93 22.26 6.79
N ALA A 368 -33.63 22.68 5.73
CA ALA A 368 -33.33 22.30 4.37
C ALA A 368 -32.56 23.40 3.63
N LEU A 369 -31.44 23.02 2.97
CA LEU A 369 -30.65 23.89 2.11
C LEU A 369 -31.02 23.71 0.65
N VAL A 370 -31.42 24.78 -0.01
CA VAL A 370 -31.83 24.83 -1.41
C VAL A 370 -30.97 25.83 -2.17
N GLY A 371 -30.77 25.66 -3.46
CA GLY A 371 -30.05 26.62 -4.31
C GLY A 371 -29.43 25.93 -5.53
N ALA A 372 -28.92 26.70 -6.46
CA ALA A 372 -28.31 26.21 -7.69
C ALA A 372 -27.11 25.26 -7.43
N SER A 373 -26.74 24.46 -8.43
CA SER A 373 -25.52 23.67 -8.35
C SER A 373 -24.31 24.59 -8.20
N GLY A 374 -23.39 24.27 -7.28
CA GLY A 374 -22.23 25.12 -6.98
C GLY A 374 -22.48 26.26 -5.99
N ALA A 375 -23.70 26.44 -5.45
CA ALA A 375 -24.00 27.49 -4.47
C ALA A 375 -23.29 27.33 -3.11
N GLY A 376 -22.63 26.21 -2.84
CA GLY A 376 -21.90 25.98 -1.59
C GLY A 376 -22.57 25.01 -0.61
N LYS A 377 -23.71 24.40 -0.95
CA LYS A 377 -24.48 23.49 -0.06
C LYS A 377 -23.65 22.33 0.49
N SER A 378 -23.03 21.54 -0.37
CA SER A 378 -22.19 20.40 0.05
C SER A 378 -20.87 20.82 0.72
N THR A 379 -20.48 22.10 0.57
CA THR A 379 -19.33 22.67 1.29
C THR A 379 -19.66 22.85 2.76
N LEU A 380 -20.88 23.21 3.10
CA LEU A 380 -21.33 23.35 4.50
C LEU A 380 -21.30 22.01 5.24
N SER A 381 -21.73 20.91 4.60
CA SER A 381 -21.61 19.58 5.21
C SER A 381 -20.15 19.19 5.44
N LYS A 382 -19.27 19.45 4.46
CA LYS A 382 -17.83 19.18 4.59
C LYS A 382 -17.16 19.98 5.71
N LEU A 383 -17.56 21.26 5.90
CA LEU A 383 -17.10 22.08 7.01
C LEU A 383 -17.64 21.60 8.36
N LEU A 384 -18.90 21.17 8.42
CA LEU A 384 -19.52 20.63 9.63
C LEU A 384 -18.83 19.32 10.08
N PHE A 385 -18.48 18.41 9.12
CA PHE A 385 -17.68 17.22 9.37
C PHE A 385 -16.21 17.50 9.65
N ARG A 386 -15.83 18.80 9.56
CA ARG A 386 -14.44 19.22 9.66
C ARG A 386 -13.52 18.41 8.73
N PHE A 387 -13.94 18.26 7.45
CA PHE A 387 -13.04 17.82 6.38
C PHE A 387 -12.13 18.95 5.92
N TYR A 388 -12.56 20.18 6.18
CA TYR A 388 -11.83 21.43 5.99
C TYR A 388 -12.11 22.34 7.18
N ASP A 389 -11.16 23.20 7.52
CA ASP A 389 -11.39 24.31 8.44
C ASP A 389 -11.82 25.56 7.63
N PRO A 390 -12.74 26.38 8.12
CA PRO A 390 -13.12 27.62 7.45
C PRO A 390 -11.91 28.57 7.37
N THR A 391 -11.81 29.36 6.29
CA THR A 391 -10.75 30.37 6.14
C THR A 391 -11.01 31.59 7.02
N GLU A 392 -12.28 31.93 7.27
CA GLU A 392 -12.74 32.98 8.13
C GLU A 392 -13.95 32.50 8.93
N GLY A 393 -14.19 33.09 10.10
CA GLY A 393 -15.30 32.74 10.96
C GLY A 393 -15.14 31.39 11.68
N ALA A 394 -16.26 30.81 12.12
CA ALA A 394 -16.27 29.56 12.88
C ALA A 394 -17.52 28.72 12.59
N VAL A 395 -17.37 27.39 12.72
CA VAL A 395 -18.48 26.44 12.82
C VAL A 395 -18.56 25.97 14.27
N GLU A 396 -19.72 26.15 14.88
CA GLU A 396 -19.95 25.88 16.30
C GLU A 396 -21.05 24.81 16.46
N ILE A 397 -20.88 23.93 17.42
CA ILE A 397 -21.91 23.00 17.91
C ILE A 397 -22.13 23.31 19.40
N ASP A 398 -23.36 23.62 19.78
CA ASP A 398 -23.71 24.06 21.13
C ASP A 398 -22.77 25.18 21.69
N GLY A 399 -22.43 26.16 20.84
CA GLY A 399 -21.55 27.27 21.17
C GLY A 399 -20.06 26.92 21.28
N THR A 400 -19.69 25.71 20.94
CA THR A 400 -18.30 25.26 20.93
C THR A 400 -17.76 25.22 19.51
N ASP A 401 -16.70 25.97 19.22
CA ASP A 401 -16.00 25.92 17.93
C ASP A 401 -15.40 24.51 17.74
N ILE A 402 -15.77 23.84 16.64
CA ILE A 402 -15.33 22.47 16.33
C ILE A 402 -13.82 22.34 16.19
N ARG A 403 -13.09 23.45 15.94
CA ARG A 403 -11.61 23.46 15.90
C ARG A 403 -10.97 23.31 17.28
N SER A 404 -11.70 23.64 18.34
CA SER A 404 -11.20 23.62 19.73
C SER A 404 -11.32 22.25 20.41
N VAL A 405 -11.89 21.25 19.75
CA VAL A 405 -12.17 19.92 20.28
C VAL A 405 -11.58 18.82 19.39
N SER A 406 -11.54 17.58 19.88
CA SER A 406 -10.99 16.45 19.11
C SER A 406 -11.89 16.14 17.90
N LEU A 407 -11.25 15.93 16.74
CA LEU A 407 -11.92 15.62 15.47
C LEU A 407 -12.84 14.38 15.57
N ASP A 408 -12.39 13.38 16.32
CA ASP A 408 -13.15 12.16 16.57
C ASP A 408 -14.46 12.44 17.31
N SER A 409 -14.46 13.34 18.33
CA SER A 409 -15.67 13.71 19.06
C SER A 409 -16.67 14.48 18.17
N VAL A 410 -16.19 15.35 17.27
CA VAL A 410 -17.04 16.05 16.30
C VAL A 410 -17.72 15.06 15.37
N ARG A 411 -16.94 14.16 14.77
CA ARG A 411 -17.46 13.16 13.82
C ARG A 411 -18.38 12.11 14.46
N ARG A 412 -18.19 11.82 15.74
CA ARG A 412 -19.14 10.95 16.50
C ARG A 412 -20.48 11.62 16.71
N ALA A 413 -20.51 12.94 16.87
CA ALA A 413 -21.73 13.69 17.10
C ALA A 413 -22.61 13.87 15.85
N ILE A 414 -22.13 13.47 14.67
CA ILE A 414 -22.82 13.71 13.40
C ILE A 414 -23.00 12.38 12.65
N ALA A 415 -24.24 12.04 12.29
CA ALA A 415 -24.54 10.97 11.33
C ALA A 415 -24.78 11.57 9.94
N VAL A 416 -24.45 10.81 8.89
CA VAL A 416 -24.65 11.23 7.50
C VAL A 416 -25.31 10.16 6.66
N VAL A 417 -26.24 10.59 5.82
CA VAL A 417 -26.75 9.82 4.68
C VAL A 417 -26.22 10.53 3.43
N PRO A 418 -25.13 10.03 2.82
CA PRO A 418 -24.50 10.69 1.69
C PRO A 418 -25.27 10.49 0.38
N GLN A 419 -24.98 11.33 -0.61
CA GLN A 419 -25.54 11.24 -1.96
C GLN A 419 -25.24 9.88 -2.60
N ASP A 420 -23.96 9.46 -2.60
CA ASP A 420 -23.53 8.17 -3.07
C ASP A 420 -23.22 7.24 -1.89
N CYS A 421 -24.08 6.27 -1.68
CA CYS A 421 -23.85 5.23 -0.67
C CYS A 421 -22.90 4.15 -1.22
N VAL A 422 -21.69 4.11 -0.70
CA VAL A 422 -20.70 3.05 -0.99
C VAL A 422 -20.85 1.93 0.04
N LEU A 423 -20.89 0.69 -0.46
CA LEU A 423 -20.91 -0.52 0.36
C LEU A 423 -19.56 -1.24 0.29
N PHE A 424 -19.13 -1.77 1.41
CA PHE A 424 -17.96 -2.65 1.48
C PHE A 424 -18.31 -4.02 0.87
N ASN A 425 -17.33 -4.70 0.32
CA ASN A 425 -17.49 -6.08 -0.16
C ASN A 425 -17.54 -7.05 1.04
N ASP A 426 -18.69 -7.05 1.70
CA ASP A 426 -18.96 -7.79 2.92
C ASP A 426 -20.46 -8.13 2.99
N THR A 427 -20.93 -8.82 4.04
CA THR A 427 -22.35 -9.11 4.23
C THR A 427 -23.16 -7.83 4.39
N LEU A 428 -24.45 -7.90 4.10
CA LEU A 428 -25.37 -6.78 4.33
C LEU A 428 -25.41 -6.40 5.83
N ARG A 429 -25.37 -7.39 6.73
CA ARG A 429 -25.29 -7.20 8.17
C ARG A 429 -24.08 -6.34 8.57
N GLU A 430 -22.88 -6.69 8.12
CA GLU A 430 -21.66 -5.96 8.46
C GLU A 430 -21.64 -4.57 7.81
N ASN A 431 -22.21 -4.42 6.63
CA ASN A 431 -22.42 -3.13 6.02
C ASN A 431 -23.30 -2.19 6.84
N ILE A 432 -24.36 -2.70 7.46
CA ILE A 432 -25.22 -1.91 8.36
C ILE A 432 -24.50 -1.65 9.69
N ARG A 433 -23.89 -2.69 10.28
CA ARG A 433 -23.14 -2.59 11.55
C ARG A 433 -21.98 -1.59 11.49
N TYR A 434 -21.50 -1.26 10.27
CA TYR A 434 -20.46 -0.24 10.09
C TYR A 434 -20.83 1.13 10.69
N GLY A 435 -22.13 1.45 10.82
CA GLY A 435 -22.60 2.66 11.52
C GLY A 435 -22.15 2.71 12.98
N ARG A 436 -22.15 1.56 13.67
CA ARG A 436 -21.66 1.37 15.04
C ARG A 436 -21.14 -0.08 15.19
N PRO A 437 -19.83 -0.32 15.03
CA PRO A 437 -19.23 -1.67 15.06
C PRO A 437 -19.47 -2.46 16.35
N THR A 438 -19.81 -1.80 17.44
CA THR A 438 -20.10 -2.42 18.74
C THR A 438 -21.60 -2.73 18.95
N ALA A 439 -22.44 -2.50 17.96
CA ALA A 439 -23.87 -2.74 18.04
C ALA A 439 -24.19 -4.24 18.13
N THR A 440 -25.19 -4.57 18.94
CA THR A 440 -25.73 -5.92 19.05
C THR A 440 -26.55 -6.28 17.81
N ASP A 441 -26.86 -7.57 17.63
CA ASP A 441 -27.70 -8.02 16.53
C ASP A 441 -29.13 -7.44 16.61
N ASP A 442 -29.68 -7.34 17.83
CA ASP A 442 -30.99 -6.72 18.07
C ASP A 442 -31.03 -5.25 17.64
N GLU A 443 -29.95 -4.47 17.92
CA GLU A 443 -29.86 -3.08 17.50
C GLU A 443 -29.75 -2.96 15.97
N VAL A 444 -29.04 -3.90 15.33
CA VAL A 444 -28.95 -3.96 13.86
C VAL A 444 -30.34 -4.26 13.26
N GLU A 445 -31.11 -5.19 13.84
CA GLU A 445 -32.46 -5.49 13.40
C GLU A 445 -33.40 -4.29 13.55
N GLN A 446 -33.35 -3.58 14.67
CA GLN A 446 -34.10 -2.33 14.86
C GLN A 446 -33.74 -1.27 13.80
N ALA A 447 -32.47 -1.15 13.43
CA ALA A 447 -32.05 -0.23 12.39
C ALA A 447 -32.53 -0.65 11.00
N ILE A 448 -32.63 -1.96 10.74
CA ILE A 448 -33.21 -2.53 9.52
C ILE A 448 -34.70 -2.19 9.41
N GLU A 449 -35.45 -2.37 10.48
CA GLU A 449 -36.89 -2.04 10.52
C GLU A 449 -37.11 -0.54 10.29
N ALA A 450 -36.33 0.32 10.99
CA ALA A 450 -36.43 1.76 10.87
C ALA A 450 -36.06 2.27 9.45
N ALA A 451 -35.19 1.54 8.73
CA ALA A 451 -34.80 1.88 7.36
C ALA A 451 -35.64 1.19 6.28
N PHE A 452 -36.70 0.44 6.67
CA PHE A 452 -37.59 -0.29 5.75
C PHE A 452 -36.81 -1.24 4.80
N LEU A 453 -35.85 -2.02 5.35
CA LEU A 453 -35.01 -2.95 4.57
C LEU A 453 -35.54 -4.38 4.53
N GLY A 454 -36.68 -4.70 5.18
CA GLY A 454 -37.22 -6.05 5.26
C GLY A 454 -37.46 -6.69 3.89
N ASP A 455 -38.09 -5.97 2.97
CA ASP A 455 -38.37 -6.39 1.59
C ASP A 455 -37.10 -6.68 0.77
N VAL A 456 -35.99 -5.98 1.07
CA VAL A 456 -34.71 -6.20 0.43
C VAL A 456 -34.08 -7.50 0.93
N ILE A 457 -34.12 -7.71 2.26
CA ILE A 457 -33.52 -8.87 2.90
C ILE A 457 -34.22 -10.15 2.46
N GLU A 458 -35.57 -10.15 2.37
CA GLU A 458 -36.35 -11.29 1.89
C GLU A 458 -36.05 -11.71 0.45
N ARG A 459 -35.60 -10.77 -0.39
CA ARG A 459 -35.22 -11.03 -1.79
C ARG A 459 -33.81 -11.53 -1.95
N LEU A 460 -32.97 -11.36 -0.95
CA LEU A 460 -31.57 -11.79 -1.01
C LEU A 460 -31.44 -13.29 -0.69
N PRO A 461 -30.56 -14.02 -1.42
CA PRO A 461 -30.46 -15.48 -1.30
C PRO A 461 -30.10 -15.97 0.10
N ASP A 462 -29.26 -15.23 0.81
CA ASP A 462 -28.80 -15.55 2.17
C ASP A 462 -29.27 -14.49 3.19
N GLY A 463 -30.33 -13.73 2.87
CA GLY A 463 -30.83 -12.66 3.72
C GLY A 463 -29.75 -11.66 4.11
N LEU A 464 -29.62 -11.41 5.42
CA LEU A 464 -28.61 -10.49 5.96
C LEU A 464 -27.14 -10.94 5.74
N GLU A 465 -26.91 -12.24 5.56
CA GLU A 465 -25.56 -12.78 5.31
C GLU A 465 -25.19 -12.74 3.81
N SER A 466 -26.07 -12.23 2.96
CA SER A 466 -25.75 -12.02 1.55
C SER A 466 -24.62 -11.02 1.40
N VAL A 467 -23.56 -11.42 0.67
CA VAL A 467 -22.46 -10.54 0.34
C VAL A 467 -22.92 -9.53 -0.71
N VAL A 468 -22.90 -8.26 -0.35
CA VAL A 468 -23.11 -7.15 -1.27
C VAL A 468 -21.78 -6.79 -1.89
N GLY A 469 -21.65 -7.00 -3.21
CA GLY A 469 -20.40 -6.87 -3.93
C GLY A 469 -19.82 -5.48 -3.90
N GLU A 470 -18.59 -5.34 -4.45
CA GLU A 470 -17.87 -4.08 -4.55
C GLU A 470 -18.80 -3.00 -5.13
N ARG A 471 -18.92 -1.86 -4.43
CA ARG A 471 -19.85 -0.76 -4.69
C ARG A 471 -21.35 -1.13 -4.64
N GLY A 472 -21.70 -2.27 -4.02
CA GLY A 472 -23.09 -2.68 -3.85
C GLY A 472 -23.83 -2.98 -5.16
N PHE A 473 -23.18 -3.57 -6.13
CA PHE A 473 -23.76 -3.89 -7.44
C PHE A 473 -25.03 -4.74 -7.39
N LYS A 474 -25.23 -5.51 -6.34
CA LYS A 474 -26.42 -6.35 -6.15
C LYS A 474 -27.64 -5.59 -5.61
N LEU A 475 -27.46 -4.33 -5.18
CA LEU A 475 -28.50 -3.48 -4.64
C LEU A 475 -28.80 -2.30 -5.59
N SER A 476 -30.07 -1.94 -5.72
CA SER A 476 -30.51 -0.72 -6.40
C SER A 476 -30.03 0.55 -5.68
N GLY A 477 -30.10 1.71 -6.32
CA GLY A 477 -29.76 2.99 -5.70
C GLY A 477 -30.53 3.25 -4.41
N GLY A 478 -31.85 3.03 -4.43
CA GLY A 478 -32.72 3.21 -3.27
C GLY A 478 -32.44 2.22 -2.13
N GLU A 479 -32.10 0.98 -2.46
CA GLU A 479 -31.71 -0.02 -1.46
C GLU A 479 -30.40 0.34 -0.79
N ARG A 480 -29.39 0.80 -1.54
CA ARG A 480 -28.14 1.30 -0.97
C ARG A 480 -28.36 2.51 -0.06
N GLN A 481 -29.25 3.42 -0.43
CA GLN A 481 -29.58 4.55 0.43
C GLN A 481 -30.30 4.14 1.71
N ARG A 482 -31.22 3.19 1.65
CA ARG A 482 -31.83 2.61 2.87
C ARG A 482 -30.78 1.96 3.78
N VAL A 483 -29.76 1.30 3.23
CA VAL A 483 -28.62 0.82 4.03
C VAL A 483 -27.86 1.98 4.68
N SER A 484 -27.68 3.11 3.98
CA SER A 484 -27.05 4.29 4.56
C SER A 484 -27.89 4.91 5.69
N ILE A 485 -29.23 4.91 5.55
CA ILE A 485 -30.14 5.32 6.62
C ILE A 485 -30.02 4.38 7.81
N ALA A 486 -30.00 3.05 7.60
CA ALA A 486 -29.80 2.08 8.68
C ALA A 486 -28.47 2.33 9.42
N ARG A 487 -27.40 2.66 8.71
CA ARG A 487 -26.13 3.08 9.33
C ARG A 487 -26.28 4.34 10.19
N ALA A 488 -27.03 5.33 9.71
CA ALA A 488 -27.28 6.58 10.45
C ALA A 488 -28.14 6.36 11.68
N VAL A 489 -29.20 5.53 11.59
CA VAL A 489 -30.02 5.08 12.71
C VAL A 489 -29.17 4.38 13.76
N LEU A 490 -28.36 3.42 13.35
CA LEU A 490 -27.52 2.62 14.24
C LEU A 490 -26.44 3.47 14.93
N LYS A 491 -25.96 4.52 14.27
CA LYS A 491 -24.99 5.47 14.83
C LYS A 491 -25.61 6.32 15.95
N ASP A 492 -26.89 6.64 15.88
CA ASP A 492 -27.69 7.37 16.87
C ASP A 492 -27.00 8.68 17.34
N ALA A 493 -26.58 9.49 16.35
CA ALA A 493 -25.86 10.75 16.62
C ALA A 493 -26.85 11.92 16.74
N PRO A 494 -26.59 12.91 17.65
CA PRO A 494 -27.51 14.03 17.90
C PRO A 494 -27.74 14.94 16.69
N ILE A 495 -26.84 14.94 15.73
CA ILE A 495 -26.90 15.73 14.49
C ILE A 495 -26.95 14.80 13.30
N LEU A 496 -27.90 15.06 12.38
CA LEU A 496 -28.09 14.31 11.14
C LEU A 496 -27.84 15.21 9.93
N VAL A 497 -27.03 14.75 8.99
CA VAL A 497 -26.85 15.40 7.69
C VAL A 497 -27.38 14.46 6.61
N PHE A 498 -28.28 14.97 5.78
CA PHE A 498 -28.88 14.26 4.66
C PHE A 498 -28.48 14.96 3.36
N ASP A 499 -27.57 14.36 2.59
CA ASP A 499 -27.01 14.97 1.40
C ASP A 499 -27.57 14.30 0.13
N GLU A 500 -28.52 14.98 -0.54
CA GLU A 500 -29.09 14.63 -1.87
C GLU A 500 -29.51 13.16 -2.07
N ALA A 501 -29.99 12.49 -1.05
CA ALA A 501 -30.20 11.06 -1.04
C ALA A 501 -31.32 10.52 -1.98
N THR A 502 -31.98 11.34 -2.80
CA THR A 502 -33.13 10.91 -3.63
C THR A 502 -32.98 11.19 -5.13
N SER A 503 -31.89 11.80 -5.58
CA SER A 503 -31.75 12.32 -6.95
C SER A 503 -31.82 11.24 -8.05
N SER A 504 -31.50 9.99 -7.75
CA SER A 504 -31.45 8.87 -8.71
C SER A 504 -32.49 7.77 -8.45
N LEU A 505 -33.53 8.03 -7.61
CA LEU A 505 -34.49 7.02 -7.19
C LEU A 505 -35.79 7.07 -8.02
N ASP A 506 -36.41 5.90 -8.17
CA ASP A 506 -37.81 5.78 -8.59
C ASP A 506 -38.78 6.24 -7.47
N SER A 507 -40.01 6.60 -7.83
CA SER A 507 -40.97 7.21 -6.89
C SER A 507 -41.31 6.32 -5.68
N HIS A 508 -41.29 4.98 -5.84
CA HIS A 508 -41.56 4.07 -4.73
C HIS A 508 -40.41 4.01 -3.74
N SER A 509 -39.19 3.91 -4.23
CA SER A 509 -37.96 3.95 -3.42
C SER A 509 -37.78 5.30 -2.74
N GLU A 510 -38.13 6.40 -3.40
CA GLU A 510 -38.10 7.75 -2.82
C GLU A 510 -39.04 7.87 -1.61
N GLN A 511 -40.28 7.37 -1.71
CA GLN A 511 -41.23 7.39 -0.59
C GLN A 511 -40.73 6.59 0.63
N ALA A 512 -40.14 5.42 0.41
CA ALA A 512 -39.58 4.59 1.49
C ALA A 512 -38.39 5.30 2.18
N VAL A 513 -37.50 5.87 1.40
CA VAL A 513 -36.32 6.64 1.90
C VAL A 513 -36.78 7.87 2.69
N MET A 514 -37.79 8.61 2.19
CA MET A 514 -38.35 9.79 2.88
C MET A 514 -39.09 9.43 4.17
N SER A 515 -39.81 8.30 4.19
CA SER A 515 -40.45 7.82 5.41
C SER A 515 -39.45 7.46 6.49
N ALA A 516 -38.40 6.74 6.13
CA ALA A 516 -37.29 6.40 7.03
C ALA A 516 -36.55 7.67 7.53
N PHE A 517 -36.33 8.63 6.65
CA PHE A 517 -35.70 9.91 7.02
C PHE A 517 -36.55 10.69 8.02
N ARG A 518 -37.86 10.85 7.78
CA ARG A 518 -38.80 11.55 8.70
C ARG A 518 -38.80 10.92 10.09
N ALA A 519 -38.82 9.60 10.14
CA ALA A 519 -38.79 8.86 11.41
C ALA A 519 -37.48 9.13 12.20
N LEU A 520 -36.38 9.31 11.51
CA LEU A 520 -35.08 9.60 12.10
C LEU A 520 -34.95 11.11 12.46
N ALA A 521 -35.31 12.03 11.55
CA ALA A 521 -35.13 13.46 11.72
C ALA A 521 -35.92 14.04 12.91
N GLY A 522 -37.11 13.54 13.19
CA GLY A 522 -37.98 14.03 14.27
C GLY A 522 -37.39 13.92 15.70
N ARG A 523 -36.21 13.34 15.87
CA ARG A 523 -35.53 13.18 17.16
C ARG A 523 -34.18 13.89 17.22
N HIS A 524 -33.70 14.44 16.10
CA HIS A 524 -32.35 14.94 15.93
C HIS A 524 -32.37 16.32 15.29
N THR A 525 -31.28 17.10 15.46
CA THR A 525 -31.06 18.29 14.65
C THR A 525 -30.67 17.84 13.24
N ALA A 526 -31.44 18.22 12.22
CA ALA A 526 -31.24 17.74 10.87
C ALA A 526 -30.89 18.86 9.87
N LEU A 527 -29.82 18.65 9.11
CA LEU A 527 -29.43 19.46 7.97
C LEU A 527 -29.66 18.68 6.68
N VAL A 528 -30.61 19.11 5.86
CA VAL A 528 -30.99 18.47 4.60
C VAL A 528 -30.46 19.29 3.43
N ILE A 529 -29.58 18.69 2.62
CA ILE A 529 -29.12 19.28 1.36
C ILE A 529 -29.96 18.66 0.25
N ALA A 530 -30.82 19.47 -0.36
CA ALA A 530 -31.79 18.98 -1.31
C ALA A 530 -31.52 19.49 -2.73
N HIS A 531 -31.64 18.56 -3.69
CA HIS A 531 -31.72 18.82 -5.11
C HIS A 531 -33.13 18.63 -5.68
N ARG A 532 -33.98 17.85 -4.97
CA ARG A 532 -35.41 17.74 -5.28
C ARG A 532 -36.22 18.52 -4.25
N LEU A 533 -37.03 19.41 -4.72
CA LEU A 533 -37.82 20.28 -3.87
C LEU A 533 -38.93 19.52 -3.11
N SER A 534 -39.35 18.33 -3.59
CA SER A 534 -40.27 17.43 -2.86
C SER A 534 -39.74 17.00 -1.48
N THR A 535 -38.40 16.99 -1.30
CA THR A 535 -37.76 16.58 -0.04
C THR A 535 -37.73 17.66 1.05
N VAL A 536 -37.98 18.92 0.70
CA VAL A 536 -37.84 20.06 1.62
C VAL A 536 -39.18 20.59 2.14
N VAL A 537 -40.31 20.12 1.59
CA VAL A 537 -41.67 20.63 1.93
C VAL A 537 -41.98 20.50 3.42
N ASP A 538 -41.51 19.42 4.04
CA ASP A 538 -41.74 19.11 5.45
C ASP A 538 -40.65 19.64 6.40
N ALA A 539 -39.66 20.38 5.92
CA ALA A 539 -38.65 20.98 6.78
C ALA A 539 -39.25 22.13 7.61
N ASP A 540 -38.82 22.27 8.86
CA ASP A 540 -39.26 23.36 9.75
C ASP A 540 -38.87 24.72 9.16
N ARG A 541 -37.71 24.75 8.48
CA ARG A 541 -37.21 25.93 7.80
C ARG A 541 -36.39 25.57 6.56
N ILE A 542 -36.57 26.34 5.50
CA ILE A 542 -35.83 26.26 4.25
C ILE A 542 -34.92 27.49 4.15
N VAL A 543 -33.69 27.27 3.80
CA VAL A 543 -32.66 28.30 3.57
C VAL A 543 -32.20 28.21 2.12
N VAL A 544 -32.39 29.31 1.38
CA VAL A 544 -31.95 29.41 -0.01
C VAL A 544 -30.56 30.03 -0.06
N ILE A 545 -29.65 29.32 -0.73
CA ILE A 545 -28.25 29.77 -0.85
C ILE A 545 -27.96 30.14 -2.31
N GLU A 546 -27.41 31.32 -2.51
CA GLU A 546 -26.91 31.81 -3.77
C GLU A 546 -25.53 32.45 -3.60
N HIS A 547 -24.59 32.09 -4.51
CA HIS A 547 -23.22 32.64 -4.49
C HIS A 547 -22.52 32.58 -3.13
N GLY A 548 -22.81 31.57 -2.33
CA GLY A 548 -22.18 31.34 -1.02
C GLY A 548 -22.75 32.17 0.12
N ALA A 549 -23.92 32.80 -0.05
CA ALA A 549 -24.64 33.55 0.97
C ALA A 549 -26.12 33.12 1.08
N VAL A 550 -26.73 33.36 2.25
CA VAL A 550 -28.18 33.15 2.45
C VAL A 550 -28.92 34.32 1.78
N VAL A 551 -29.88 34.01 0.91
CA VAL A 551 -30.71 35.00 0.22
C VAL A 551 -32.16 34.99 0.68
N GLU A 552 -32.71 33.85 1.04
CA GLU A 552 -34.06 33.68 1.56
C GLU A 552 -34.10 32.65 2.67
N GLU A 553 -34.96 32.82 3.66
CA GLU A 553 -35.26 31.82 4.67
C GLU A 553 -36.73 31.91 5.11
N GLY A 554 -37.34 30.76 5.37
CA GLY A 554 -38.75 30.68 5.80
C GLY A 554 -39.29 29.24 5.65
N THR A 555 -40.60 29.09 5.92
CA THR A 555 -41.30 27.85 5.63
C THR A 555 -41.59 27.73 4.13
N HIS A 556 -41.93 26.50 3.68
CA HIS A 556 -42.34 26.27 2.30
C HIS A 556 -43.45 27.23 1.82
N GLN A 557 -44.44 27.47 2.67
CA GLN A 557 -45.57 28.32 2.33
C GLN A 557 -45.17 29.79 2.26
N ASP A 558 -44.36 30.27 3.21
CA ASP A 558 -43.88 31.64 3.24
C ASP A 558 -43.05 31.98 2.01
N LEU A 559 -42.13 31.11 1.65
CA LEU A 559 -41.23 31.31 0.51
C LEU A 559 -41.95 31.23 -0.85
N LEU A 560 -43.00 30.41 -0.97
CA LEU A 560 -43.86 30.41 -2.16
C LEU A 560 -44.66 31.70 -2.28
N ALA A 561 -45.20 32.20 -1.14
CA ALA A 561 -45.97 33.44 -1.11
C ALA A 561 -45.09 34.68 -1.42
N ALA A 562 -43.81 34.65 -0.99
CA ALA A 562 -42.84 35.71 -1.28
C ALA A 562 -42.50 35.84 -2.78
N SER A 563 -42.78 34.81 -3.58
CA SER A 563 -42.51 34.77 -5.04
C SER A 563 -41.06 35.12 -5.39
N GLY A 564 -40.12 34.76 -4.54
CA GLY A 564 -38.69 34.96 -4.68
C GLY A 564 -38.00 33.83 -5.42
N GLN A 565 -36.71 33.64 -5.16
CA GLN A 565 -35.85 32.65 -5.81
C GLN A 565 -36.30 31.21 -5.51
N TYR A 566 -36.79 30.94 -4.29
CA TYR A 566 -37.37 29.62 -3.97
C TYR A 566 -38.59 29.30 -4.85
N ALA A 567 -39.47 30.29 -5.05
CA ALA A 567 -40.64 30.08 -5.89
C ALA A 567 -40.26 29.88 -7.38
N GLU A 568 -39.20 30.51 -7.85
CA GLU A 568 -38.65 30.26 -9.21
C GLU A 568 -38.11 28.81 -9.33
N LEU A 569 -37.28 28.36 -8.36
CA LEU A 569 -36.77 27.00 -8.32
C LEU A 569 -37.89 25.94 -8.25
N TRP A 570 -39.01 26.28 -7.57
CA TRP A 570 -40.17 25.37 -7.44
C TRP A 570 -40.94 25.22 -8.76
N ARG A 571 -40.92 26.22 -9.65
CA ARG A 571 -41.64 26.25 -10.94
C ARG A 571 -40.90 25.49 -12.05
N ILE A 572 -39.62 25.27 -11.91
CA ILE A 572 -38.77 24.47 -12.83
C ILE A 572 -38.90 22.99 -12.55
#